data_5079bfa5c92288a93a9d29f7817d4bee
#
_entry.id   5079bfa5c92288a93a9d29f7817d4bee
#
_cell.length_a   1.000
_cell.length_b   1.000
_cell.length_c   1.000
_cell.angle_alpha   90.00
_cell.angle_beta   90.00
_cell.angle_gamma   90.00
#
_symmetry.space_group_name_H-M   'P 1'
#
loop_
_entity.id
_entity.type
_entity.pdbx_description
1 polymer ?
#
loop_
_entity_poly.entity_id
_entity_poly.type
_entity_poly.pdbx_seq_one_letter_code
_entity_poly.pdbx_strand_id
1 'polypeptide(L)'
;MKKPISSLDLNLLLCLQLLLQERSVTKAAKRMNVTPSAVSKSLAKLRDWFDDPLFVKTPLGLLPTPLTVSLEQDLADWMQIGNQILDKFHHDSPGGLTFVLAAETPLMLIRFNSLLEQVNQRYPQATVKMRHWDYDSLDAITRGEVDLGFTGRETHPRSRELLKLMPWFIDYEILFSDRPCVYLREDHPALQEEWNLETFLRYPHISIFWERSDTWALDEVLKEMGRERNIAMSLPGFEQSMFMAAQPGHNYIATAPHYCHHYNQLHQRKLIALPIPIDEAQAEKLTVPFTMIWHKRNSHNPKILWLRETIKALYAAPGPVFA
;
A
#
# COMPACT_ATOMS: atom_id res chain seq x y z
N MET A 1 -16.34 -27.49 -34.79
CA MET A 1 -15.80 -27.31 -33.41
C MET A 1 -15.12 -25.96 -33.34
N LYS A 2 -15.43 -25.12 -32.33
CA LYS A 2 -14.70 -23.84 -32.14
C LYS A 2 -13.26 -24.13 -31.75
N LYS A 3 -12.28 -23.61 -32.51
CA LYS A 3 -10.86 -23.73 -32.20
C LYS A 3 -10.59 -22.86 -30.95
N PRO A 4 -9.82 -23.34 -29.94
CA PRO A 4 -9.55 -22.55 -28.74
C PRO A 4 -8.61 -21.38 -29.06
N ILE A 5 -8.77 -20.25 -28.38
CA ILE A 5 -7.95 -19.05 -28.58
C ILE A 5 -6.44 -19.31 -28.34
N SER A 6 -6.12 -20.28 -27.51
CA SER A 6 -4.72 -20.70 -27.24
C SER A 6 -3.98 -21.23 -28.45
N SER A 7 -4.69 -21.63 -29.53
CA SER A 7 -4.11 -22.07 -30.79
C SER A 7 -4.03 -20.98 -31.86
N LEU A 8 -4.48 -19.76 -31.56
CA LEU A 8 -4.39 -18.59 -32.43
C LEU A 8 -3.14 -17.75 -32.07
N ASP A 9 -2.31 -17.49 -33.09
CA ASP A 9 -1.26 -16.48 -32.95
C ASP A 9 -1.90 -15.08 -32.87
N LEU A 10 -1.77 -14.43 -31.71
CA LEU A 10 -2.38 -13.13 -31.45
C LEU A 10 -1.86 -12.00 -32.39
N ASN A 11 -0.68 -12.16 -32.99
CA ASN A 11 -0.18 -11.23 -34.03
C ASN A 11 -1.07 -11.22 -35.27
N LEU A 12 -1.80 -12.33 -35.52
CA LEU A 12 -2.77 -12.36 -36.62
C LEU A 12 -3.96 -11.41 -36.37
N LEU A 13 -4.42 -11.28 -35.10
CA LEU A 13 -5.48 -10.33 -34.77
C LEU A 13 -5.02 -8.88 -34.94
N LEU A 14 -3.76 -8.56 -34.59
CA LEU A 14 -3.15 -7.27 -34.87
C LEU A 14 -3.12 -6.98 -36.40
N CYS A 15 -2.71 -7.98 -37.18
CA CYS A 15 -2.71 -7.89 -38.63
C CYS A 15 -4.12 -7.63 -39.18
N LEU A 16 -5.15 -8.34 -38.69
CA LEU A 16 -6.55 -8.14 -39.08
C LEU A 16 -7.05 -6.74 -38.77
N GLN A 17 -6.77 -6.22 -37.56
CA GLN A 17 -7.12 -4.87 -37.15
C GLN A 17 -6.48 -3.79 -38.06
N LEU A 18 -5.21 -3.94 -38.37
CA LEU A 18 -4.51 -3.00 -39.26
C LEU A 18 -5.00 -3.08 -40.70
N LEU A 19 -5.36 -4.26 -41.19
CA LEU A 19 -6.00 -4.42 -42.51
C LEU A 19 -7.39 -3.77 -42.56
N LEU A 20 -8.16 -3.84 -41.48
CA LEU A 20 -9.44 -3.15 -41.35
C LEU A 20 -9.27 -1.62 -41.44
N GLN A 21 -8.29 -1.07 -40.73
CA GLN A 21 -8.02 0.37 -40.71
C GLN A 21 -7.45 0.88 -42.05
N GLU A 22 -6.47 0.18 -42.61
CA GLU A 22 -5.72 0.67 -43.76
C GLU A 22 -6.32 0.29 -45.10
N ARG A 23 -7.17 -0.72 -45.15
CA ARG A 23 -7.78 -1.28 -46.39
C ARG A 23 -6.72 -1.60 -47.48
N SER A 24 -5.46 -1.82 -47.06
CA SER A 24 -4.33 -2.03 -47.91
C SER A 24 -3.26 -2.90 -47.24
N VAL A 25 -2.87 -3.98 -47.94
CA VAL A 25 -1.80 -4.88 -47.48
C VAL A 25 -0.47 -4.13 -47.34
N THR A 26 -0.14 -3.26 -48.26
CA THR A 26 1.12 -2.49 -48.25
C THR A 26 1.17 -1.51 -47.07
N LYS A 27 0.07 -0.80 -46.80
CA LYS A 27 0.01 0.17 -45.69
C LYS A 27 0.02 -0.58 -44.33
N ALA A 28 -0.73 -1.66 -44.22
CA ALA A 28 -0.74 -2.51 -42.99
C ALA A 28 0.67 -3.08 -42.73
N ALA A 29 1.37 -3.55 -43.79
CA ALA A 29 2.73 -4.06 -43.67
C ALA A 29 3.72 -2.99 -43.17
N LYS A 30 3.61 -1.76 -43.68
CA LYS A 30 4.41 -0.63 -43.22
C LYS A 30 4.18 -0.33 -41.73
N ARG A 31 2.92 -0.33 -41.28
CA ARG A 31 2.58 -0.10 -39.86
C ARG A 31 3.04 -1.24 -38.93
N MET A 32 3.04 -2.48 -39.42
CA MET A 32 3.56 -3.64 -38.69
C MET A 32 5.09 -3.77 -38.75
N ASN A 33 5.75 -2.94 -39.54
CA ASN A 33 7.19 -3.05 -39.82
C ASN A 33 7.61 -4.44 -40.36
N VAL A 34 6.79 -4.96 -41.30
CA VAL A 34 7.01 -6.24 -41.96
C VAL A 34 6.85 -6.10 -43.47
N THR A 35 7.10 -7.18 -44.23
CA THR A 35 6.92 -7.18 -45.68
C THR A 35 5.44 -7.38 -46.06
N PRO A 36 4.97 -6.87 -47.21
CA PRO A 36 3.64 -7.13 -47.74
C PRO A 36 3.35 -8.64 -47.91
N SER A 37 4.36 -9.41 -48.27
CA SER A 37 4.27 -10.89 -48.36
C SER A 37 3.96 -11.53 -47.00
N ALA A 38 4.56 -11.01 -45.90
CA ALA A 38 4.27 -11.50 -44.54
C ALA A 38 2.80 -11.23 -44.16
N VAL A 39 2.30 -10.03 -44.43
CA VAL A 39 0.89 -9.66 -44.19
C VAL A 39 -0.06 -10.55 -45.01
N SER A 40 0.27 -10.83 -46.28
CA SER A 40 -0.52 -11.73 -47.14
C SER A 40 -0.55 -13.16 -46.58
N LYS A 41 0.55 -13.67 -46.06
CA LYS A 41 0.62 -14.98 -45.39
C LYS A 41 -0.22 -14.99 -44.10
N SER A 42 -0.18 -13.92 -43.30
CA SER A 42 -1.00 -13.75 -42.12
C SER A 42 -2.49 -13.74 -42.46
N LEU A 43 -2.86 -13.00 -43.51
CA LEU A 43 -4.24 -12.98 -44.01
C LEU A 43 -4.72 -14.37 -44.49
N ALA A 44 -3.87 -15.15 -45.14
CA ALA A 44 -4.20 -16.50 -45.54
C ALA A 44 -4.50 -17.40 -44.30
N LYS A 45 -3.65 -17.33 -43.28
CA LYS A 45 -3.88 -18.07 -42.01
C LYS A 45 -5.18 -17.63 -41.31
N LEU A 46 -5.51 -16.32 -41.33
CA LEU A 46 -6.76 -15.81 -40.77
C LEU A 46 -7.97 -16.34 -41.53
N ARG A 47 -7.90 -16.41 -42.88
CA ARG A 47 -8.98 -17.00 -43.72
C ARG A 47 -9.22 -18.46 -43.34
N ASP A 48 -8.17 -19.25 -43.19
CA ASP A 48 -8.28 -20.64 -42.76
C ASP A 48 -8.80 -20.78 -41.32
N TRP A 49 -8.51 -19.80 -40.46
CA TRP A 49 -9.00 -19.80 -39.09
C TRP A 49 -10.47 -19.50 -38.97
N PHE A 50 -10.97 -18.44 -39.68
CA PHE A 50 -12.34 -17.95 -39.63
C PHE A 50 -13.25 -18.62 -40.65
N ASP A 51 -12.69 -19.41 -41.56
CA ASP A 51 -13.41 -19.98 -42.70
C ASP A 51 -14.17 -18.91 -43.51
N ASP A 52 -13.52 -17.74 -43.70
CA ASP A 52 -14.10 -16.57 -44.35
C ASP A 52 -12.99 -15.85 -45.15
N PRO A 53 -13.31 -15.31 -46.36
CA PRO A 53 -12.35 -14.51 -47.16
C PRO A 53 -11.81 -13.27 -46.45
N LEU A 54 -12.49 -12.77 -45.45
CA LEU A 54 -12.24 -11.59 -44.64
C LEU A 54 -12.17 -10.28 -45.44
N PHE A 55 -11.50 -10.28 -46.57
CA PHE A 55 -11.43 -9.13 -47.48
C PHE A 55 -11.50 -9.58 -48.93
N VAL A 56 -12.28 -8.79 -49.72
CA VAL A 56 -12.36 -8.90 -51.18
C VAL A 56 -11.52 -7.81 -51.81
N LYS A 57 -10.72 -8.14 -52.85
CA LYS A 57 -9.95 -7.16 -53.61
C LYS A 57 -10.88 -6.37 -54.53
N THR A 58 -10.79 -5.05 -54.46
CA THR A 58 -11.46 -4.12 -55.38
C THR A 58 -10.48 -3.12 -55.98
N PRO A 59 -10.85 -2.37 -57.04
CA PRO A 59 -9.99 -1.29 -57.57
C PRO A 59 -9.68 -0.20 -56.54
N LEU A 60 -10.52 -0.07 -55.46
CA LEU A 60 -10.36 0.92 -54.41
C LEU A 60 -9.59 0.37 -53.19
N GLY A 61 -9.10 -0.88 -53.24
CA GLY A 61 -8.43 -1.53 -52.15
C GLY A 61 -9.12 -2.78 -51.60
N LEU A 62 -8.94 -3.07 -50.33
CA LEU A 62 -9.55 -4.23 -49.65
C LEU A 62 -10.92 -3.85 -49.07
N LEU A 63 -11.97 -4.55 -49.52
CA LEU A 63 -13.31 -4.42 -48.94
C LEU A 63 -13.53 -5.56 -47.92
N PRO A 64 -13.85 -5.27 -46.65
CA PRO A 64 -14.08 -6.31 -45.64
C PRO A 64 -15.41 -7.04 -45.90
N THR A 65 -15.46 -8.31 -45.51
CA THR A 65 -16.69 -9.11 -45.45
C THR A 65 -17.59 -8.66 -44.28
N PRO A 66 -18.90 -9.01 -44.28
CA PRO A 66 -19.76 -8.72 -43.15
C PRO A 66 -19.24 -9.29 -41.83
N LEU A 67 -18.63 -10.47 -41.85
CA LEU A 67 -17.95 -11.05 -40.66
C LEU A 67 -16.84 -10.14 -40.18
N THR A 68 -15.97 -9.68 -41.06
CA THR A 68 -14.82 -8.83 -40.69
C THR A 68 -15.28 -7.48 -40.13
N VAL A 69 -16.38 -6.92 -40.68
CA VAL A 69 -16.98 -5.68 -40.13
C VAL A 69 -17.54 -5.93 -38.71
N SER A 70 -18.19 -7.07 -38.47
CA SER A 70 -18.71 -7.38 -37.12
C SER A 70 -17.62 -7.54 -36.07
N LEU A 71 -16.38 -7.87 -36.45
CA LEU A 71 -15.24 -8.00 -35.54
C LEU A 71 -14.49 -6.68 -35.26
N GLU A 72 -14.86 -5.60 -35.98
CA GLU A 72 -14.10 -4.34 -35.96
C GLU A 72 -14.05 -3.72 -34.56
N GLN A 73 -15.18 -3.69 -33.87
CA GLN A 73 -15.26 -3.13 -32.49
C GLN A 73 -14.53 -4.04 -31.50
N ASP A 74 -14.74 -5.35 -31.54
CA ASP A 74 -14.10 -6.29 -30.62
C ASP A 74 -12.57 -6.25 -30.75
N LEU A 75 -12.05 -6.10 -31.97
CA LEU A 75 -10.62 -5.96 -32.24
C LEU A 75 -10.07 -4.62 -31.71
N ALA A 76 -10.84 -3.54 -31.84
CA ALA A 76 -10.47 -2.25 -31.30
C ALA A 76 -10.40 -2.29 -29.77
N ASP A 77 -11.40 -2.89 -29.12
CA ASP A 77 -11.44 -3.05 -27.65
C ASP A 77 -10.29 -3.93 -27.15
N TRP A 78 -9.99 -5.02 -27.86
CA TRP A 78 -8.84 -5.88 -27.56
C TRP A 78 -7.51 -5.11 -27.63
N MET A 79 -7.32 -4.30 -28.68
CA MET A 79 -6.13 -3.44 -28.82
C MET A 79 -6.03 -2.41 -27.70
N GLN A 80 -7.16 -1.83 -27.30
CA GLN A 80 -7.21 -0.88 -26.20
C GLN A 80 -6.79 -1.53 -24.89
N ILE A 81 -7.30 -2.74 -24.60
CA ILE A 81 -6.88 -3.53 -23.43
C ILE A 81 -5.39 -3.85 -23.48
N GLY A 82 -4.87 -4.25 -24.66
CA GLY A 82 -3.45 -4.50 -24.86
C GLY A 82 -2.60 -3.26 -24.56
N ASN A 83 -3.00 -2.10 -25.05
CA ASN A 83 -2.31 -0.83 -24.76
C ASN A 83 -2.39 -0.48 -23.28
N GLN A 84 -3.53 -0.65 -22.61
CA GLN A 84 -3.65 -0.44 -21.17
C GLN A 84 -2.71 -1.35 -20.35
N ILE A 85 -2.48 -2.58 -20.81
CA ILE A 85 -1.49 -3.48 -20.20
C ILE A 85 -0.07 -2.91 -20.38
N LEU A 86 0.29 -2.47 -21.59
CA LEU A 86 1.59 -1.87 -21.88
C LEU A 86 1.78 -0.55 -21.11
N ASP A 87 0.75 0.28 -21.04
CA ASP A 87 0.77 1.55 -20.31
C ASP A 87 1.03 1.36 -18.80
N LYS A 88 0.66 0.22 -18.23
CA LYS A 88 1.04 -0.12 -16.85
C LYS A 88 2.55 -0.33 -16.67
N PHE A 89 3.28 -0.61 -17.75
CA PHE A 89 4.75 -0.70 -17.75
C PHE A 89 5.44 0.63 -18.08
N HIS A 90 4.74 1.56 -18.75
CA HIS A 90 5.26 2.89 -19.06
C HIS A 90 4.80 3.86 -17.97
N HIS A 91 5.73 4.27 -17.12
CA HIS A 91 5.48 5.13 -15.95
C HIS A 91 5.07 6.59 -16.28
N ASP A 92 4.92 6.93 -17.54
CA ASP A 92 4.55 8.27 -18.02
C ASP A 92 3.13 8.35 -18.62
N SER A 93 2.22 7.48 -18.19
CA SER A 93 0.84 7.47 -18.72
C SER A 93 0.08 8.76 -18.41
N PRO A 94 -0.60 9.38 -19.42
CA PRO A 94 -1.41 10.59 -19.22
C PRO A 94 -2.57 10.44 -18.25
N GLY A 95 -2.92 9.22 -17.85
CA GLY A 95 -4.02 8.91 -16.94
C GLY A 95 -3.71 9.06 -15.45
N GLY A 96 -2.52 9.54 -15.10
CA GLY A 96 -2.08 9.75 -13.71
C GLY A 96 -1.69 8.45 -12.99
N LEU A 97 -0.52 8.50 -12.31
CA LEU A 97 -0.08 7.41 -11.43
C LEU A 97 -0.96 7.34 -10.19
N THR A 98 -1.24 6.14 -9.72
CA THR A 98 -1.83 5.96 -8.39
C THR A 98 -0.81 5.30 -7.48
N PHE A 99 -0.57 5.91 -6.32
CA PHE A 99 0.18 5.34 -5.22
C PHE A 99 -0.81 4.90 -4.14
N VAL A 100 -0.78 3.64 -3.76
CA VAL A 100 -1.63 3.10 -2.70
C VAL A 100 -0.76 2.75 -1.50
N LEU A 101 -0.94 3.48 -0.40
CA LEU A 101 -0.21 3.32 0.84
C LEU A 101 -1.14 2.77 1.92
N ALA A 102 -0.62 1.94 2.82
CA ALA A 102 -1.35 1.48 4.00
C ALA A 102 -0.55 1.80 5.26
N ALA A 103 -1.14 2.52 6.22
CA ALA A 103 -0.49 2.92 7.46
C ALA A 103 -1.50 3.10 8.59
N GLU A 104 -1.01 3.10 9.83
CA GLU A 104 -1.79 3.56 10.98
C GLU A 104 -2.04 5.07 10.89
N THR A 105 -3.19 5.51 11.40
CA THR A 105 -3.60 6.91 11.21
C THR A 105 -2.63 7.94 11.77
N PRO A 106 -2.11 7.87 13.01
CA PRO A 106 -1.14 8.87 13.46
C PRO A 106 0.13 8.88 12.62
N LEU A 107 0.62 7.71 12.21
CA LEU A 107 1.80 7.60 11.36
C LEU A 107 1.54 8.16 9.94
N MET A 108 0.34 7.97 9.40
CA MET A 108 -0.08 8.55 8.11
C MET A 108 0.08 10.06 8.07
N LEU A 109 -0.25 10.74 9.17
CA LEU A 109 -0.28 12.20 9.22
C LEU A 109 1.11 12.81 9.39
N ILE A 110 2.05 12.03 9.93
CA ILE A 110 3.44 12.46 10.07
C ILE A 110 4.10 12.49 8.68
N ARG A 111 4.67 13.62 8.30
CA ARG A 111 5.36 13.82 7.01
C ARG A 111 4.48 13.63 5.75
N PHE A 112 3.18 13.37 5.91
CA PHE A 112 2.30 13.11 4.76
C PHE A 112 2.19 14.31 3.82
N ASN A 113 2.06 15.52 4.37
CA ASN A 113 2.04 16.74 3.54
C ASN A 113 3.33 16.88 2.72
N SER A 114 4.49 16.66 3.34
CA SER A 114 5.78 16.70 2.64
C SER A 114 5.88 15.61 1.57
N LEU A 115 5.33 14.42 1.82
CA LEU A 115 5.24 13.37 0.81
C LEU A 115 4.36 13.79 -0.37
N LEU A 116 3.18 14.36 -0.10
CA LEU A 116 2.29 14.86 -1.16
C LEU A 116 2.94 15.94 -2.01
N GLU A 117 3.69 16.87 -1.40
CA GLU A 117 4.46 17.89 -2.12
C GLU A 117 5.47 17.25 -3.08
N GLN A 118 6.25 16.27 -2.61
CA GLN A 118 7.22 15.56 -3.45
C GLN A 118 6.54 14.77 -4.58
N VAL A 119 5.41 14.11 -4.29
CA VAL A 119 4.62 13.39 -5.31
C VAL A 119 4.09 14.37 -6.35
N ASN A 120 3.51 15.49 -5.93
CA ASN A 120 2.94 16.50 -6.85
C ASN A 120 4.01 17.17 -7.73
N GLN A 121 5.21 17.42 -7.18
CA GLN A 121 6.34 17.95 -7.95
C GLN A 121 6.81 16.99 -9.03
N ARG A 122 6.92 15.71 -8.72
CA ARG A 122 7.42 14.69 -9.64
C ARG A 122 6.35 14.19 -10.59
N TYR A 123 5.11 14.05 -10.11
CA TYR A 123 3.96 13.47 -10.80
C TYR A 123 2.71 14.33 -10.58
N PRO A 124 2.56 15.46 -11.29
CA PRO A 124 1.49 16.45 -11.02
C PRO A 124 0.07 15.90 -11.13
N GLN A 125 -0.14 14.79 -11.83
CA GLN A 125 -1.44 14.15 -11.99
C GLN A 125 -1.60 12.86 -11.17
N ALA A 126 -0.64 12.57 -10.29
CA ALA A 126 -0.70 11.37 -9.47
C ALA A 126 -1.78 11.47 -8.40
N THR A 127 -2.39 10.32 -8.10
CA THR A 127 -3.30 10.16 -6.95
C THR A 127 -2.60 9.36 -5.86
N VAL A 128 -2.61 9.86 -4.63
CA VAL A 128 -2.18 9.10 -3.46
C VAL A 128 -3.42 8.61 -2.71
N LYS A 129 -3.55 7.31 -2.58
CA LYS A 129 -4.62 6.66 -1.80
C LYS A 129 -4.03 6.14 -0.51
N MET A 130 -4.64 6.49 0.63
CA MET A 130 -4.27 5.97 1.94
C MET A 130 -5.31 4.95 2.39
N ARG A 131 -4.84 3.80 2.89
CA ARG A 131 -5.66 2.79 3.57
C ARG A 131 -5.19 2.68 5.01
N HIS A 132 -6.10 2.33 5.89
CA HIS A 132 -5.72 1.95 7.24
C HIS A 132 -4.93 0.63 7.20
N TRP A 133 -3.89 0.54 8.03
CA TRP A 133 -3.20 -0.73 8.24
C TRP A 133 -4.05 -1.66 9.08
N ASP A 134 -4.29 -2.87 8.61
CA ASP A 134 -5.04 -3.92 9.27
C ASP A 134 -4.43 -5.30 8.97
N TYR A 135 -5.04 -6.36 9.50
CA TYR A 135 -4.55 -7.74 9.33
C TYR A 135 -4.65 -8.25 7.88
N ASP A 136 -5.44 -7.61 7.01
CA ASP A 136 -5.52 -7.95 5.57
C ASP A 136 -4.50 -7.17 4.73
N SER A 137 -3.78 -6.24 5.33
CA SER A 137 -2.88 -5.34 4.60
C SER A 137 -1.68 -6.06 3.97
N LEU A 138 -1.14 -7.11 4.61
CA LEU A 138 -0.10 -7.96 4.00
C LEU A 138 -0.61 -8.70 2.77
N ASP A 139 -1.84 -9.22 2.83
CA ASP A 139 -2.47 -9.87 1.67
C ASP A 139 -2.74 -8.86 0.56
N ALA A 140 -3.15 -7.64 0.89
CA ALA A 140 -3.34 -6.56 -0.08
C ALA A 140 -2.04 -6.17 -0.79
N ILE A 141 -0.89 -6.13 -0.06
CA ILE A 141 0.44 -5.97 -0.67
C ILE A 141 0.76 -7.14 -1.60
N THR A 142 0.45 -8.36 -1.17
CA THR A 142 0.68 -9.57 -1.97
C THR A 142 -0.13 -9.58 -3.26
N ARG A 143 -1.38 -9.12 -3.22
CA ARG A 143 -2.23 -8.99 -4.42
C ARG A 143 -1.88 -7.77 -5.29
N GLY A 144 -1.06 -6.84 -4.78
CA GLY A 144 -0.69 -5.61 -5.50
C GLY A 144 -1.73 -4.51 -5.41
N GLU A 145 -2.64 -4.60 -4.45
CA GLU A 145 -3.64 -3.57 -4.13
C GLU A 145 -3.05 -2.43 -3.29
N VAL A 146 -1.92 -2.70 -2.62
CA VAL A 146 -1.12 -1.75 -1.84
C VAL A 146 0.31 -1.76 -2.36
N ASP A 147 0.86 -0.59 -2.63
CA ASP A 147 2.23 -0.41 -3.10
C ASP A 147 3.25 -0.49 -1.94
N LEU A 148 2.99 0.23 -0.86
CA LEU A 148 3.83 0.28 0.35
C LEU A 148 2.94 0.21 1.60
N GLY A 149 3.38 -0.57 2.57
CA GLY A 149 2.81 -0.62 3.90
C GLY A 149 3.73 -0.02 4.95
N PHE A 150 3.15 0.51 6.03
CA PHE A 150 3.88 1.04 7.18
C PHE A 150 3.31 0.42 8.43
N THR A 151 4.15 -0.24 9.20
CA THR A 151 3.74 -0.93 10.42
C THR A 151 4.86 -0.98 11.45
N GLY A 152 4.49 -0.85 12.72
CA GLY A 152 5.36 -1.21 13.82
C GLY A 152 5.51 -2.72 13.93
N ARG A 153 6.70 -3.19 14.30
CA ARG A 153 6.95 -4.60 14.58
C ARG A 153 7.63 -4.73 15.92
N GLU A 154 7.03 -5.50 16.79
CA GLU A 154 7.55 -5.67 18.14
C GLU A 154 8.87 -6.45 18.16
N THR A 155 9.67 -6.19 19.18
CA THR A 155 10.96 -6.89 19.38
C THR A 155 10.91 -7.93 20.50
N HIS A 156 9.86 -7.90 21.33
CA HIS A 156 9.73 -8.85 22.45
C HIS A 156 9.63 -10.31 21.93
N PRO A 157 10.44 -11.25 22.46
CA PRO A 157 10.53 -12.61 21.89
C PRO A 157 9.23 -13.41 21.85
N ARG A 158 8.27 -13.08 22.70
CA ARG A 158 6.95 -13.73 22.76
C ARG A 158 5.90 -13.05 21.89
N SER A 159 6.24 -11.91 21.28
CA SER A 159 5.31 -11.24 20.37
C SER A 159 5.02 -12.10 19.14
N ARG A 160 3.80 -12.01 18.65
CA ARG A 160 3.35 -12.63 17.40
C ARG A 160 3.71 -11.81 16.17
N GLU A 161 4.11 -10.56 16.38
CA GLU A 161 4.36 -9.58 15.32
C GLU A 161 5.84 -9.23 15.16
N LEU A 162 6.71 -10.18 15.47
CA LEU A 162 8.14 -9.98 15.31
C LEU A 162 8.51 -9.69 13.85
N LEU A 163 9.43 -8.75 13.67
CA LEU A 163 9.98 -8.42 12.35
C LEU A 163 10.54 -9.66 11.61
N LYS A 164 11.17 -10.57 12.33
CA LYS A 164 11.70 -11.85 11.77
C LYS A 164 10.62 -12.81 11.27
N LEU A 165 9.35 -12.59 11.62
CA LEU A 165 8.22 -13.39 11.15
C LEU A 165 7.61 -12.85 9.85
N MET A 166 8.18 -11.78 9.28
CA MET A 166 7.76 -11.29 7.98
C MET A 166 7.85 -12.39 6.91
N PRO A 167 6.83 -12.53 6.05
CA PRO A 167 6.86 -13.50 4.95
C PRO A 167 8.09 -13.28 4.06
N TRP A 168 8.71 -14.36 3.56
CA TRP A 168 9.94 -14.32 2.75
C TRP A 168 9.83 -13.48 1.47
N PHE A 169 8.61 -13.28 0.96
CA PHE A 169 8.32 -12.49 -0.24
C PHE A 169 8.09 -10.99 0.04
N ILE A 170 8.12 -10.58 1.30
CA ILE A 170 8.08 -9.19 1.73
C ILE A 170 9.51 -8.72 1.99
N ASP A 171 9.86 -7.58 1.41
CA ASP A 171 11.02 -6.79 1.80
C ASP A 171 10.58 -5.65 2.71
N TYR A 172 11.47 -5.21 3.56
CA TYR A 172 11.21 -4.11 4.48
C TYR A 172 12.46 -3.25 4.71
N GLU A 173 12.22 -2.05 5.21
CA GLU A 173 13.23 -1.13 5.67
C GLU A 173 12.76 -0.45 6.95
N ILE A 174 13.61 -0.36 7.95
CA ILE A 174 13.30 0.33 9.20
C ILE A 174 13.48 1.82 8.96
N LEU A 175 12.41 2.60 9.13
CA LEU A 175 12.42 4.05 8.99
C LEU A 175 12.93 4.73 10.25
N PHE A 176 12.47 4.25 11.41
CA PHE A 176 12.87 4.71 12.74
C PHE A 176 12.47 3.66 13.78
N SER A 177 12.93 3.83 15.00
CA SER A 177 12.45 3.07 16.16
C SER A 177 11.86 4.03 17.18
N ASP A 178 10.79 3.60 17.85
CA ASP A 178 10.09 4.40 18.85
C ASP A 178 9.80 3.57 20.08
N ARG A 179 9.57 4.24 21.20
CA ARG A 179 9.15 3.64 22.45
C ARG A 179 7.76 4.15 22.84
N PRO A 180 6.88 3.30 23.36
CA PRO A 180 5.58 3.74 23.79
C PRO A 180 5.66 4.63 25.03
N CYS A 181 4.74 5.57 25.12
CA CYS A 181 4.49 6.43 26.25
C CYS A 181 3.09 6.21 26.82
N VAL A 182 2.93 6.65 28.05
CA VAL A 182 1.61 6.74 28.71
C VAL A 182 1.03 8.12 28.44
N TYR A 183 -0.25 8.17 28.11
CA TYR A 183 -0.99 9.41 27.88
C TYR A 183 -2.11 9.52 28.89
N LEU A 184 -2.09 10.61 29.65
CA LEU A 184 -3.02 10.94 30.72
C LEU A 184 -3.63 12.31 30.48
N ARG A 185 -4.90 12.49 30.86
CA ARG A 185 -5.53 13.81 30.90
C ARG A 185 -4.76 14.70 31.90
N GLU A 186 -4.66 16.03 31.63
CA GLU A 186 -3.90 16.96 32.45
C GLU A 186 -4.33 17.07 33.92
N ASP A 187 -5.58 16.71 34.21
CA ASP A 187 -6.14 16.67 35.57
C ASP A 187 -6.31 15.23 36.11
N HIS A 188 -5.62 14.26 35.51
CA HIS A 188 -5.69 12.87 35.94
C HIS A 188 -5.14 12.72 37.37
N PRO A 189 -5.85 12.02 38.30
CA PRO A 189 -5.43 11.92 39.70
C PRO A 189 -4.04 11.27 39.87
N ALA A 190 -3.61 10.38 38.97
CA ALA A 190 -2.27 9.81 39.01
C ALA A 190 -1.14 10.86 38.94
N LEU A 191 -1.41 12.06 38.41
CA LEU A 191 -0.45 13.15 38.33
C LEU A 191 -0.22 13.85 39.68
N GLN A 192 -1.07 13.60 40.66
CA GLN A 192 -0.93 14.10 42.05
C GLN A 192 -0.19 13.10 42.97
N GLU A 193 0.20 11.97 42.44
CA GLU A 193 0.88 10.89 43.17
C GLU A 193 2.30 10.69 42.59
N GLU A 194 3.12 9.92 43.30
CA GLU A 194 4.38 9.48 42.75
C GLU A 194 4.15 8.61 41.53
N TRP A 195 4.73 8.97 40.38
CA TRP A 195 4.61 8.18 39.15
C TRP A 195 5.51 6.95 39.19
N ASN A 196 4.93 5.82 39.54
CA ASN A 196 5.59 4.54 39.63
C ASN A 196 4.68 3.41 39.11
N LEU A 197 5.18 2.17 39.08
CA LEU A 197 4.45 1.03 38.54
C LEU A 197 3.14 0.76 39.28
N GLU A 198 3.07 0.96 40.58
CA GLU A 198 1.84 0.74 41.37
C GLU A 198 0.76 1.77 40.99
N THR A 199 1.15 3.03 40.85
CA THR A 199 0.25 4.10 40.39
C THR A 199 -0.21 3.84 38.97
N PHE A 200 0.68 3.42 38.07
CA PHE A 200 0.34 3.06 36.70
C PHE A 200 -0.67 1.92 36.62
N LEU A 201 -0.51 0.86 37.41
CA LEU A 201 -1.38 -0.31 37.39
C LEU A 201 -2.71 -0.13 38.14
N ARG A 202 -2.82 0.89 38.97
CA ARG A 202 -4.02 1.17 39.77
C ARG A 202 -5.22 1.62 38.93
N TYR A 203 -4.96 2.35 37.87
CA TYR A 203 -6.00 2.93 37.03
C TYR A 203 -6.35 2.02 35.86
N PRO A 204 -7.58 2.14 35.31
CA PRO A 204 -7.99 1.34 34.16
C PRO A 204 -7.30 1.76 32.87
N HIS A 205 -6.89 0.79 32.09
CA HIS A 205 -6.16 1.00 30.84
C HIS A 205 -7.05 0.85 29.60
N ILE A 206 -6.68 1.57 28.57
CA ILE A 206 -7.17 1.36 27.21
C ILE A 206 -6.08 0.59 26.45
N SER A 207 -6.43 -0.57 25.91
CA SER A 207 -5.57 -1.35 25.02
C SER A 207 -5.90 -1.06 23.55
N ILE A 208 -4.97 -1.37 22.68
CA ILE A 208 -5.19 -1.36 21.24
C ILE A 208 -5.43 -2.79 20.78
N PHE A 209 -6.52 -2.98 20.04
CA PHE A 209 -6.78 -4.22 19.33
C PHE A 209 -5.99 -4.20 18.03
N TRP A 210 -4.88 -4.94 18.01
CA TRP A 210 -3.95 -4.97 16.89
C TRP A 210 -3.98 -6.31 16.17
N GLU A 211 -4.21 -6.29 14.85
CA GLU A 211 -4.37 -7.49 14.03
C GLU A 211 -5.37 -8.48 14.67
N ARG A 212 -4.94 -9.47 15.44
CA ARG A 212 -5.81 -10.47 16.10
C ARG A 212 -5.51 -10.59 17.59
N SER A 213 -4.89 -9.56 18.15
CA SER A 213 -4.51 -9.56 19.55
C SER A 213 -4.88 -8.23 20.22
N ASP A 214 -5.35 -8.30 21.45
CA ASP A 214 -5.56 -7.18 22.35
C ASP A 214 -4.44 -7.06 23.40
N THR A 215 -3.44 -7.93 23.31
CA THR A 215 -2.23 -7.92 24.14
C THR A 215 -1.01 -7.68 23.28
N TRP A 216 -0.03 -6.98 23.84
CA TRP A 216 1.19 -6.61 23.15
C TRP A 216 2.41 -6.69 24.10
N ALA A 217 3.62 -6.28 23.64
CA ALA A 217 4.86 -6.47 24.38
C ALA A 217 4.82 -5.97 25.82
N LEU A 218 4.10 -4.89 26.13
CA LEU A 218 3.95 -4.41 27.51
C LEU A 218 3.27 -5.46 28.41
N ASP A 219 2.25 -6.15 27.92
CA ASP A 219 1.55 -7.17 28.72
C ASP A 219 2.47 -8.35 29.01
N GLU A 220 3.33 -8.73 28.05
CA GLU A 220 4.33 -9.78 28.27
C GLU A 220 5.41 -9.34 29.26
N VAL A 221 5.88 -8.09 29.17
CA VAL A 221 6.85 -7.52 30.12
C VAL A 221 6.27 -7.47 31.54
N LEU A 222 5.02 -6.99 31.70
CA LEU A 222 4.37 -6.94 33.00
C LEU A 222 4.17 -8.35 33.57
N LYS A 223 3.81 -9.32 32.73
CA LYS A 223 3.66 -10.72 33.14
C LYS A 223 4.98 -11.36 33.60
N GLU A 224 6.10 -11.02 32.95
CA GLU A 224 7.44 -11.42 33.42
C GLU A 224 7.75 -10.88 34.82
N MET A 225 7.19 -9.71 35.15
CA MET A 225 7.31 -9.08 36.48
C MET A 225 6.26 -9.60 37.49
N GLY A 226 5.38 -10.55 37.08
CA GLY A 226 4.26 -11.02 37.91
C GLY A 226 3.16 -9.98 38.09
N ARG A 227 2.98 -9.08 37.10
CA ARG A 227 2.01 -7.98 37.11
C ARG A 227 1.09 -8.07 35.90
N GLU A 228 -0.04 -7.38 35.98
CA GLU A 228 -1.00 -7.24 34.88
C GLU A 228 -1.71 -5.89 34.96
N ARG A 229 -2.21 -5.43 33.81
CA ARG A 229 -3.01 -4.21 33.70
C ARG A 229 -4.50 -4.56 33.77
N ASN A 230 -5.30 -3.69 34.40
CA ASN A 230 -6.74 -3.73 34.28
C ASN A 230 -7.18 -3.08 32.95
N ILE A 231 -7.44 -3.87 31.93
CA ILE A 231 -7.93 -3.39 30.62
C ILE A 231 -9.43 -3.11 30.71
N ALA A 232 -9.81 -1.84 30.66
CA ALA A 232 -11.20 -1.42 30.68
C ALA A 232 -11.86 -1.46 29.30
N MET A 233 -11.10 -1.25 28.25
CA MET A 233 -11.55 -1.34 26.86
C MET A 233 -10.39 -1.58 25.91
N SER A 234 -10.70 -2.17 24.74
CA SER A 234 -9.78 -2.31 23.61
C SER A 234 -10.32 -1.57 22.39
N LEU A 235 -9.51 -0.77 21.74
CA LEU A 235 -9.89 0.10 20.62
C LEU A 235 -9.02 -0.19 19.38
N PRO A 236 -9.52 0.08 18.17
CA PRO A 236 -8.82 -0.30 16.95
C PRO A 236 -7.64 0.63 16.58
N GLY A 237 -7.41 1.72 17.31
CA GLY A 237 -6.34 2.66 16.99
C GLY A 237 -5.97 3.62 18.11
N PHE A 238 -4.76 4.16 17.98
CA PHE A 238 -4.20 5.09 18.98
C PHE A 238 -5.01 6.38 19.12
N GLU A 239 -5.59 6.89 18.03
CA GLU A 239 -6.40 8.11 18.05
C GLU A 239 -7.63 7.97 18.92
N GLN A 240 -8.34 6.83 18.78
CA GLN A 240 -9.52 6.55 19.59
C GLN A 240 -9.12 6.36 21.05
N SER A 241 -7.99 5.69 21.34
CA SER A 241 -7.53 5.51 22.71
C SER A 241 -7.15 6.84 23.37
N MET A 242 -6.44 7.70 22.66
CA MET A 242 -6.09 9.04 23.13
C MET A 242 -7.33 9.94 23.28
N PHE A 243 -8.30 9.81 22.36
CA PHE A 243 -9.58 10.52 22.48
C PHE A 243 -10.31 10.11 23.76
N MET A 244 -10.40 8.81 24.05
CA MET A 244 -11.07 8.31 25.24
C MET A 244 -10.33 8.68 26.53
N ALA A 245 -8.99 8.63 26.54
CA ALA A 245 -8.18 9.06 27.66
C ALA A 245 -8.34 10.57 27.98
N ALA A 246 -8.66 11.39 26.98
CA ALA A 246 -8.89 12.82 27.14
C ALA A 246 -10.29 13.17 27.67
N GLN A 247 -11.25 12.18 27.70
CA GLN A 247 -12.62 12.47 28.14
C GLN A 247 -12.72 12.68 29.65
N PRO A 248 -13.48 13.68 30.10
CA PRO A 248 -13.75 13.87 31.53
C PRO A 248 -14.61 12.74 32.10
N GLY A 249 -14.54 12.55 33.41
CA GLY A 249 -15.37 11.58 34.13
C GLY A 249 -14.80 10.15 34.23
N HIS A 250 -13.71 9.88 33.50
CA HIS A 250 -13.00 8.60 33.54
C HIS A 250 -11.50 8.83 33.72
N ASN A 251 -10.85 7.97 34.50
CA ASN A 251 -9.40 8.03 34.74
C ASN A 251 -8.70 6.91 33.94
N TYR A 252 -8.91 6.92 32.61
CA TYR A 252 -8.28 5.97 31.73
C TYR A 252 -6.83 6.34 31.42
N ILE A 253 -5.98 5.32 31.39
CA ILE A 253 -4.61 5.39 30.91
C ILE A 253 -4.55 4.86 29.48
N ALA A 254 -4.11 5.68 28.52
CA ALA A 254 -3.78 5.20 27.19
C ALA A 254 -2.27 4.97 27.06
N THR A 255 -1.88 3.94 26.33
CA THR A 255 -0.49 3.69 25.97
C THR A 255 -0.39 3.71 24.45
N ALA A 256 0.49 4.55 23.92
CA ALA A 256 0.69 4.73 22.49
C ALA A 256 2.17 5.05 22.19
N PRO A 257 2.63 4.85 20.95
CA PRO A 257 3.96 5.28 20.53
C PRO A 257 4.23 6.76 20.83
N HIS A 258 5.49 7.08 21.10
CA HIS A 258 5.88 8.46 21.41
C HIS A 258 5.57 9.43 20.25
N TYR A 259 5.67 8.99 18.98
CA TYR A 259 5.32 9.83 17.84
C TYR A 259 3.86 10.33 17.87
N CYS A 260 2.96 9.67 18.60
CA CYS A 260 1.59 10.12 18.80
C CYS A 260 1.52 11.43 19.63
N HIS A 261 2.61 11.81 20.31
CA HIS A 261 2.68 13.10 21.02
C HIS A 261 2.52 14.28 20.07
N HIS A 262 3.13 14.23 18.89
CA HIS A 262 2.94 15.26 17.86
C HIS A 262 1.47 15.35 17.41
N TYR A 263 0.81 14.22 17.22
CA TYR A 263 -0.62 14.18 16.91
C TYR A 263 -1.46 14.80 18.04
N ASN A 264 -1.13 14.52 19.30
CA ASN A 264 -1.77 15.12 20.46
C ASN A 264 -1.63 16.65 20.46
N GLN A 265 -0.44 17.18 20.16
CA GLN A 265 -0.20 18.62 20.08
C GLN A 265 -1.01 19.28 18.95
N LEU A 266 -1.03 18.72 17.75
CA LEU A 266 -1.77 19.26 16.61
C LEU A 266 -3.27 19.36 16.87
N HIS A 267 -3.84 18.43 17.61
CA HIS A 267 -5.28 18.42 17.93
C HIS A 267 -5.62 19.11 19.25
N GLN A 268 -4.67 19.85 19.85
CA GLN A 268 -4.84 20.57 21.12
C GLN A 268 -5.48 19.71 22.22
N ARG A 269 -5.22 18.42 22.19
CA ARG A 269 -5.68 17.51 23.24
C ARG A 269 -4.81 17.71 24.46
N LYS A 270 -5.46 17.93 25.59
CA LYS A 270 -4.82 18.17 26.88
C LYS A 270 -4.37 16.84 27.52
N LEU A 271 -3.51 16.11 26.82
CA LEU A 271 -2.89 14.89 27.32
C LEU A 271 -1.42 15.14 27.66
N ILE A 272 -1.01 14.69 28.82
CA ILE A 272 0.38 14.66 29.27
C ILE A 272 0.95 13.31 28.88
N ALA A 273 2.14 13.30 28.29
CA ALA A 273 2.89 12.11 27.99
C ALA A 273 3.90 11.82 29.12
N LEU A 274 3.89 10.62 29.66
CA LEU A 274 4.83 10.13 30.66
C LEU A 274 5.50 8.85 30.18
N PRO A 275 6.73 8.56 30.62
CA PRO A 275 7.33 7.25 30.36
C PRO A 275 6.52 6.15 31.08
N ILE A 276 6.51 4.94 30.52
CA ILE A 276 6.03 3.76 31.25
C ILE A 276 6.96 3.55 32.44
N PRO A 277 6.45 3.44 33.67
CA PRO A 277 7.29 3.42 34.89
C PRO A 277 7.85 2.01 35.18
N ILE A 278 8.72 1.56 34.29
CA ILE A 278 9.50 0.31 34.37
C ILE A 278 10.97 0.64 34.22
N ASP A 279 11.84 -0.30 34.59
CA ASP A 279 13.29 -0.08 34.41
C ASP A 279 13.71 -0.07 32.94
N GLU A 280 14.92 0.44 32.67
CA GLU A 280 15.43 0.60 31.30
C GLU A 280 15.56 -0.74 30.56
N ALA A 281 15.93 -1.82 31.26
CA ALA A 281 16.05 -3.14 30.64
C ALA A 281 14.70 -3.70 30.20
N GLN A 282 13.64 -3.38 30.92
CA GLN A 282 12.26 -3.72 30.53
C GLN A 282 11.74 -2.79 29.43
N ALA A 283 12.04 -1.49 29.53
CA ALA A 283 11.65 -0.49 28.53
C ALA A 283 12.26 -0.77 27.15
N GLU A 284 13.50 -1.27 27.09
CA GLU A 284 14.16 -1.66 25.84
C GLU A 284 13.38 -2.74 25.10
N LYS A 285 12.72 -3.67 25.80
CA LYS A 285 11.89 -4.72 25.21
C LYS A 285 10.60 -4.17 24.54
N LEU A 286 10.25 -2.92 24.83
CA LEU A 286 9.10 -2.22 24.25
C LEU A 286 9.46 -1.38 23.04
N THR A 287 10.73 -1.35 22.65
CA THR A 287 11.16 -0.63 21.44
C THR A 287 10.52 -1.25 20.20
N VAL A 288 9.85 -0.43 19.43
CA VAL A 288 9.15 -0.84 18.20
C VAL A 288 9.85 -0.22 17.00
N PRO A 289 10.51 -1.00 16.14
CA PRO A 289 10.94 -0.54 14.84
C PRO A 289 9.73 -0.34 13.93
N PHE A 290 9.59 0.87 13.40
CA PHE A 290 8.61 1.19 12.37
C PHE A 290 9.19 0.95 11.00
N THR A 291 8.52 0.11 10.23
CA THR A 291 9.00 -0.40 8.97
C THR A 291 8.14 0.07 7.81
N MET A 292 8.80 0.39 6.73
CA MET A 292 8.20 0.47 5.41
C MET A 292 8.39 -0.89 4.74
N ILE A 293 7.30 -1.48 4.26
CA ILE A 293 7.29 -2.83 3.68
C ILE A 293 6.69 -2.83 2.28
N TRP A 294 7.14 -3.75 1.44
CA TRP A 294 6.65 -3.94 0.07
C TRP A 294 6.84 -5.39 -0.39
N HIS A 295 6.14 -5.78 -1.43
CA HIS A 295 6.37 -7.09 -2.06
C HIS A 295 7.69 -7.10 -2.85
N LYS A 296 8.52 -8.11 -2.71
CA LYS A 296 9.82 -8.26 -3.40
C LYS A 296 9.76 -8.09 -4.91
N ARG A 297 8.66 -8.50 -5.56
CA ARG A 297 8.47 -8.27 -7.01
C ARG A 297 8.57 -6.79 -7.41
N ASN A 298 8.29 -5.87 -6.48
CA ASN A 298 8.30 -4.43 -6.70
C ASN A 298 9.63 -3.76 -6.31
N SER A 299 10.63 -4.51 -5.82
CA SER A 299 11.89 -3.95 -5.32
C SER A 299 12.67 -3.17 -6.38
N HIS A 300 12.51 -3.54 -7.66
CA HIS A 300 13.13 -2.85 -8.80
C HIS A 300 12.14 -2.04 -9.64
N ASN A 301 10.88 -1.94 -9.23
CA ASN A 301 9.90 -1.09 -9.92
C ASN A 301 10.29 0.39 -9.72
N PRO A 302 10.57 1.17 -10.80
CA PRO A 302 11.05 2.55 -10.68
C PRO A 302 10.12 3.46 -9.89
N LYS A 303 8.80 3.28 -10.02
CA LYS A 303 7.77 4.00 -9.24
C LYS A 303 7.95 3.75 -7.75
N ILE A 304 8.05 2.47 -7.35
CA ILE A 304 8.15 2.07 -5.95
C ILE A 304 9.53 2.44 -5.38
N LEU A 305 10.59 2.27 -6.15
CA LEU A 305 11.93 2.65 -5.75
C LEU A 305 12.02 4.15 -5.45
N TRP A 306 11.52 5.00 -6.37
CA TRP A 306 11.48 6.44 -6.15
C TRP A 306 10.69 6.81 -4.89
N LEU A 307 9.51 6.22 -4.71
CA LEU A 307 8.65 6.49 -3.56
C LEU A 307 9.33 6.10 -2.24
N ARG A 308 9.98 4.94 -2.21
CA ARG A 308 10.75 4.48 -1.05
C ARG A 308 11.88 5.42 -0.68
N GLU A 309 12.71 5.81 -1.65
CA GLU A 309 13.82 6.74 -1.42
C GLU A 309 13.31 8.12 -0.95
N THR A 310 12.20 8.60 -1.52
CA THR A 310 11.56 9.84 -1.07
C THR A 310 11.11 9.75 0.39
N ILE A 311 10.44 8.67 0.75
CA ILE A 311 9.97 8.45 2.13
C ILE A 311 11.16 8.34 3.10
N LYS A 312 12.20 7.58 2.77
CA LYS A 312 13.42 7.49 3.57
C LYS A 312 14.03 8.87 3.85
N ALA A 313 14.17 9.67 2.81
CA ALA A 313 14.72 11.03 2.93
C ALA A 313 13.86 11.91 3.86
N LEU A 314 12.54 11.78 3.81
CA LEU A 314 11.63 12.50 4.69
C LEU A 314 11.77 12.08 6.15
N TYR A 315 11.96 10.80 6.44
CA TYR A 315 12.13 10.31 7.81
C TYR A 315 13.56 10.48 8.35
N ALA A 316 14.56 10.57 7.47
CA ALA A 316 15.94 10.88 7.87
C ALA A 316 16.14 12.37 8.20
N ALA A 317 15.26 13.26 7.73
CA ALA A 317 15.36 14.68 7.99
C ALA A 317 15.03 15.00 9.47
N PRO A 318 15.84 15.81 10.16
CA PRO A 318 15.51 16.26 11.51
C PRO A 318 14.18 17.03 11.50
N GLY A 319 13.31 16.74 12.44
CA GLY A 319 12.02 17.37 12.51
C GLY A 319 11.21 16.92 13.73
N PRO A 320 10.03 17.52 13.99
CA PRO A 320 9.30 17.41 15.25
C PRO A 320 8.80 16.02 15.64
N VAL A 321 9.12 14.99 14.87
CA VAL A 321 8.70 13.60 15.20
C VAL A 321 9.47 13.07 16.41
N PHE A 322 10.67 13.63 16.71
CA PHE A 322 11.58 13.12 17.74
C PHE A 322 12.12 14.21 18.69
N ALA A 323 11.54 15.41 18.67
CA ALA A 323 11.90 16.51 19.57
C ALA A 323 10.98 16.57 20.79
#